data_d305ac91c010fa308e852812c30072fd
#
_entry.id   d305ac91c010fa308e852812c30072fd
#
_cell.length_a   1.000
_cell.length_b   1.000
_cell.length_c   1.000
_cell.angle_alpha   90.00
_cell.angle_beta   90.00
_cell.angle_gamma   90.00
#
_symmetry.space_group_name_H-M   'P 1'
#
loop_
_entity.id
_entity.type
_entity.pdbx_description
1 polymer ?
#
loop_
_entity_poly.entity_id
_entity_poly.type
_entity_poly.pdbx_seq_one_letter_code
_entity_poly.pdbx_strand_id
1 'polypeptide(L)'
;MSMADLTHRLHDLVNERVSLETKLQREPGELSDASAEQYDRQYAQLQRQIAALFREATDDQQRITLMLELIRILENRLVYLHNFIVEATPDNRVLAQLVTRFIDSLAGNHSTVLTPLEATYYRAVAALYSGDTARARECFTTACESEESDEANDIKYKSFVILGHLSHEERDYARAKELHDQSMRYSQAANVTAQALALKALNAYALQDRDEALHLFEEALALFDPNQPFFNSYFYRNSLLFCGAVYFDRRDYAHAEERYKTVLENVDQNSYDHFDALSHLGRIYYALGRWDEAATTLENAVQMHRFNENEYVVDTWFWIARSHIKRNDPAQARGYLEKIAASDVHYEKKPQAVEMLRKVV
;
A
#
# COMPACT_ATOMS: atom_id res chain seq x y z
N MET A 1 -23.21 31.54 -13.14
CA MET A 1 -22.35 30.73 -14.04
C MET A 1 -23.24 30.10 -15.10
N SER A 2 -22.82 30.06 -16.37
CA SER A 2 -23.59 29.41 -17.42
C SER A 2 -23.50 27.87 -17.28
N MET A 3 -24.51 27.14 -17.80
CA MET A 3 -24.49 25.67 -17.81
C MET A 3 -23.26 25.13 -18.56
N ALA A 4 -22.84 25.80 -19.63
CA ALA A 4 -21.67 25.44 -20.41
C ALA A 4 -20.35 25.63 -19.60
N ASP A 5 -20.26 26.66 -18.78
CA ASP A 5 -19.09 26.94 -17.94
C ASP A 5 -18.96 25.88 -16.81
N LEU A 6 -20.06 25.50 -16.19
CA LEU A 6 -20.05 24.44 -15.15
C LEU A 6 -19.67 23.08 -15.75
N THR A 7 -20.18 22.75 -16.95
CA THR A 7 -19.84 21.51 -17.63
C THR A 7 -18.35 21.46 -18.02
N HIS A 8 -17.80 22.57 -18.47
CA HIS A 8 -16.36 22.66 -18.81
C HIS A 8 -15.48 22.45 -17.56
N ARG A 9 -15.79 23.17 -16.47
CA ARG A 9 -15.05 23.03 -15.21
C ARG A 9 -15.14 21.61 -14.61
N LEU A 10 -16.31 20.96 -14.73
CA LEU A 10 -16.48 19.57 -14.31
C LEU A 10 -15.60 18.64 -15.14
N HIS A 11 -15.54 18.83 -16.46
CA HIS A 11 -14.70 18.04 -17.33
C HIS A 11 -13.21 18.19 -16.97
N ASP A 12 -12.75 19.41 -16.65
CA ASP A 12 -11.39 19.67 -16.21
C ASP A 12 -11.06 18.94 -14.90
N LEU A 13 -11.98 18.95 -13.93
CA LEU A 13 -11.81 18.25 -12.65
C LEU A 13 -11.75 16.72 -12.83
N VAL A 14 -12.58 16.16 -13.71
CA VAL A 14 -12.55 14.73 -14.05
C VAL A 14 -11.19 14.35 -14.65
N ASN A 15 -10.70 15.15 -15.60
CA ASN A 15 -9.39 14.91 -16.23
C ASN A 15 -8.24 15.04 -15.23
N GLU A 16 -8.29 16.01 -14.30
CA GLU A 16 -7.30 16.15 -13.24
C GLU A 16 -7.30 14.94 -12.30
N ARG A 17 -8.48 14.45 -11.88
CA ARG A 17 -8.60 13.22 -11.07
C ARG A 17 -8.01 12.01 -11.79
N VAL A 18 -8.40 11.78 -13.04
CA VAL A 18 -7.88 10.64 -13.85
C VAL A 18 -6.37 10.73 -14.02
N SER A 19 -5.83 11.93 -14.22
CA SER A 19 -4.38 12.15 -14.30
C SER A 19 -3.67 11.80 -12.98
N LEU A 20 -4.23 12.22 -11.84
CA LEU A 20 -3.69 11.87 -10.52
C LEU A 20 -3.72 10.37 -10.26
N GLU A 21 -4.84 9.72 -10.56
CA GLU A 21 -4.99 8.28 -10.42
C GLU A 21 -3.96 7.53 -11.27
N THR A 22 -3.80 7.90 -12.53
CA THR A 22 -2.83 7.28 -13.44
C THR A 22 -1.39 7.46 -12.95
N LYS A 23 -1.07 8.63 -12.38
CA LYS A 23 0.25 8.86 -11.78
C LYS A 23 0.48 7.97 -10.58
N LEU A 24 -0.48 7.92 -9.64
CA LEU A 24 -0.38 7.08 -8.44
C LEU A 24 -0.22 5.60 -8.77
N GLN A 25 -0.96 5.08 -9.76
CA GLN A 25 -0.84 3.69 -10.20
C GLN A 25 0.55 3.35 -10.74
N ARG A 26 1.26 4.34 -11.30
CA ARG A 26 2.57 4.19 -11.93
C ARG A 26 3.73 4.72 -11.10
N GLU A 27 3.47 5.26 -9.91
CA GLU A 27 4.51 5.82 -9.05
C GLU A 27 5.54 4.74 -8.71
N PRO A 28 6.82 4.94 -9.04
CA PRO A 28 7.87 3.99 -8.69
C PRO A 28 8.19 4.11 -7.19
N GLY A 29 8.06 3.03 -6.47
CA GLY A 29 8.43 2.97 -5.07
C GLY A 29 7.25 3.17 -4.09
N GLU A 30 7.50 2.90 -2.81
CA GLU A 30 6.60 3.34 -1.75
C GLU A 30 6.57 4.87 -1.78
N LEU A 31 5.37 5.44 -1.76
CA LEU A 31 5.24 6.89 -1.67
C LEU A 31 6.01 7.36 -0.44
N SER A 32 7.00 8.23 -0.63
CA SER A 32 7.57 8.92 0.52
C SER A 32 6.46 9.71 1.22
N ASP A 33 6.58 9.91 2.53
CA ASP A 33 5.61 10.71 3.29
C ASP A 33 5.33 12.05 2.58
N ALA A 34 6.36 12.67 2.02
CA ALA A 34 6.24 13.94 1.28
C ALA A 34 5.42 13.78 -0.02
N SER A 35 5.60 12.67 -0.76
CA SER A 35 4.83 12.38 -1.98
C SER A 35 3.38 12.03 -1.63
N ALA A 36 3.16 11.19 -0.63
CA ALA A 36 1.83 10.85 -0.15
C ALA A 36 1.06 12.09 0.31
N GLU A 37 1.68 12.97 1.11
CA GLU A 37 1.11 14.26 1.49
C GLU A 37 0.85 15.19 0.30
N GLN A 38 1.69 15.16 -0.73
CA GLN A 38 1.48 15.95 -1.94
C GLN A 38 0.23 15.49 -2.68
N TYR A 39 0.08 14.18 -2.91
CA TYR A 39 -1.10 13.61 -3.56
C TYR A 39 -2.35 13.86 -2.71
N ASP A 40 -2.28 13.68 -1.40
CA ASP A 40 -3.40 13.94 -0.50
C ASP A 40 -3.85 15.40 -0.54
N ARG A 41 -2.90 16.34 -0.59
CA ARG A 41 -3.20 17.78 -0.79
C ARG A 41 -3.88 18.05 -2.13
N GLN A 42 -3.46 17.39 -3.22
CA GLN A 42 -4.09 17.54 -4.54
C GLN A 42 -5.53 16.99 -4.54
N TYR A 43 -5.77 15.81 -3.98
CA TYR A 43 -7.11 15.29 -3.81
C TYR A 43 -7.99 16.16 -2.90
N ALA A 44 -7.45 16.68 -1.81
CA ALA A 44 -8.16 17.62 -0.94
C ALA A 44 -8.49 18.95 -1.66
N GLN A 45 -7.65 19.40 -2.61
CA GLN A 45 -7.96 20.54 -3.47
C GLN A 45 -9.11 20.22 -4.43
N LEU A 46 -9.10 19.07 -5.11
CA LEU A 46 -10.19 18.61 -5.96
C LEU A 46 -11.51 18.52 -5.20
N GLN A 47 -11.48 17.95 -4.00
CA GLN A 47 -12.66 17.89 -3.12
C GLN A 47 -13.25 19.27 -2.83
N ARG A 48 -12.41 20.26 -2.51
CA ARG A 48 -12.86 21.64 -2.26
C ARG A 48 -13.47 22.29 -3.52
N GLN A 49 -12.87 22.05 -4.68
CA GLN A 49 -13.38 22.54 -5.97
C GLN A 49 -14.73 21.93 -6.32
N ILE A 50 -14.89 20.60 -6.15
CA ILE A 50 -16.17 19.91 -6.33
C ILE A 50 -17.24 20.45 -5.35
N ALA A 51 -16.88 20.61 -4.07
CA ALA A 51 -17.80 21.15 -3.08
C ALA A 51 -18.24 22.59 -3.39
N ALA A 52 -17.35 23.41 -3.97
CA ALA A 52 -17.70 24.74 -4.44
C ALA A 52 -18.69 24.69 -5.62
N LEU A 53 -18.39 23.89 -6.65
CA LEU A 53 -19.27 23.71 -7.79
C LEU A 53 -20.64 23.13 -7.41
N PHE A 54 -20.67 22.23 -6.44
CA PHE A 54 -21.92 21.66 -5.93
C PHE A 54 -22.87 22.73 -5.35
N ARG A 55 -22.34 23.77 -4.70
CA ARG A 55 -23.13 24.90 -4.20
C ARG A 55 -23.67 25.79 -5.31
N GLU A 56 -22.98 25.86 -6.44
CA GLU A 56 -23.34 26.65 -7.61
C GLU A 56 -24.26 25.90 -8.58
N ALA A 57 -24.30 24.56 -8.49
CA ALA A 57 -25.13 23.73 -9.34
C ALA A 57 -26.62 23.93 -9.04
N THR A 58 -27.40 24.25 -10.07
CA THR A 58 -28.84 24.47 -10.00
C THR A 58 -29.66 23.30 -10.50
N ASP A 59 -29.03 22.39 -11.23
CA ASP A 59 -29.66 21.22 -11.84
C ASP A 59 -29.25 19.95 -11.08
N ASP A 60 -30.22 19.08 -10.84
CA ASP A 60 -30.01 17.83 -10.10
C ASP A 60 -29.05 16.88 -10.78
N GLN A 61 -29.02 16.82 -12.12
CA GLN A 61 -28.09 15.99 -12.85
C GLN A 61 -26.62 16.44 -12.64
N GLN A 62 -26.38 17.74 -12.61
CA GLN A 62 -25.05 18.30 -12.32
C GLN A 62 -24.62 17.96 -10.89
N ARG A 63 -25.52 18.07 -9.91
CA ARG A 63 -25.25 17.70 -8.52
C ARG A 63 -24.90 16.23 -8.38
N ILE A 64 -25.64 15.36 -9.07
CA ILE A 64 -25.40 13.93 -9.09
C ILE A 64 -23.99 13.65 -9.63
N THR A 65 -23.63 14.21 -10.77
CA THR A 65 -22.30 14.00 -11.39
C THR A 65 -21.17 14.47 -10.46
N LEU A 66 -21.31 15.65 -9.85
CA LEU A 66 -20.31 16.16 -8.89
C LEU A 66 -20.14 15.25 -7.66
N MET A 67 -21.22 14.67 -7.16
CA MET A 67 -21.15 13.77 -6.01
C MET A 67 -20.55 12.41 -6.37
N LEU A 68 -20.83 11.89 -7.55
CA LEU A 68 -20.17 10.67 -8.03
C LEU A 68 -18.65 10.87 -8.16
N GLU A 69 -18.21 12.01 -8.67
CA GLU A 69 -16.77 12.33 -8.71
C GLU A 69 -16.16 12.46 -7.31
N LEU A 70 -16.89 13.04 -6.37
CA LEU A 70 -16.46 13.09 -4.97
C LEU A 70 -16.26 11.68 -4.36
N ILE A 71 -17.22 10.79 -4.61
CA ILE A 71 -17.15 9.40 -4.15
C ILE A 71 -15.94 8.68 -4.77
N ARG A 72 -15.69 8.85 -6.05
CA ARG A 72 -14.51 8.29 -6.75
C ARG A 72 -13.19 8.80 -6.15
N ILE A 73 -13.12 10.09 -5.79
CA ILE A 73 -11.95 10.63 -5.08
C ILE A 73 -11.74 9.93 -3.74
N LEU A 74 -12.80 9.70 -2.97
CA LEU A 74 -12.71 8.98 -1.71
C LEU A 74 -12.23 7.55 -1.90
N GLU A 75 -12.78 6.86 -2.89
CA GLU A 75 -12.37 5.49 -3.25
C GLU A 75 -10.89 5.44 -3.65
N ASN A 76 -10.43 6.36 -4.51
CA ASN A 76 -9.03 6.43 -4.93
C ASN A 76 -8.09 6.71 -3.74
N ARG A 77 -8.45 7.62 -2.85
CA ARG A 77 -7.67 7.87 -1.62
C ARG A 77 -7.63 6.62 -0.74
N LEU A 78 -8.76 5.94 -0.57
CA LEU A 78 -8.84 4.72 0.22
C LEU A 78 -7.88 3.64 -0.32
N VAL A 79 -7.88 3.43 -1.63
CA VAL A 79 -7.10 2.36 -2.28
C VAL A 79 -5.61 2.71 -2.38
N TYR A 80 -5.27 3.93 -2.82
CA TYR A 80 -3.90 4.27 -3.20
C TYR A 80 -3.11 5.03 -2.13
N LEU A 81 -3.77 5.76 -1.23
CA LEU A 81 -3.08 6.59 -0.24
C LEU A 81 -3.21 6.05 1.19
N HIS A 82 -4.29 5.35 1.48
CA HIS A 82 -4.59 4.91 2.84
C HIS A 82 -4.50 3.40 3.04
N ASN A 83 -4.13 2.63 2.00
CA ASN A 83 -4.05 1.17 2.07
C ASN A 83 -5.28 0.57 2.79
N PHE A 84 -6.47 1.05 2.45
CA PHE A 84 -7.77 0.70 3.05
C PHE A 84 -7.94 1.11 4.53
N ILE A 85 -6.95 1.76 5.16
CA ILE A 85 -7.04 2.30 6.53
C ILE A 85 -7.28 3.80 6.43
N VAL A 86 -8.42 4.26 6.91
CA VAL A 86 -8.77 5.69 6.90
C VAL A 86 -8.78 6.22 8.31
N GLU A 87 -7.97 7.24 8.56
CA GLU A 87 -8.07 7.99 9.80
C GLU A 87 -9.36 8.81 9.81
N ALA A 88 -10.19 8.62 10.85
CA ALA A 88 -11.44 9.32 11.01
C ALA A 88 -11.22 10.77 11.51
N THR A 89 -10.55 11.59 10.69
CA THR A 89 -10.37 13.03 10.98
C THR A 89 -11.71 13.75 10.98
N PRO A 90 -11.83 14.94 11.63
CA PRO A 90 -13.03 15.76 11.55
C PRO A 90 -13.50 16.04 10.12
N ASP A 91 -12.56 16.33 9.21
CA ASP A 91 -12.87 16.63 7.80
C ASP A 91 -13.40 15.38 7.07
N ASN A 92 -12.79 14.21 7.30
CA ASN A 92 -13.26 12.95 6.73
C ASN A 92 -14.66 12.58 7.22
N ARG A 93 -14.98 12.83 8.51
CA ARG A 93 -16.32 12.60 9.06
C ARG A 93 -17.39 13.53 8.44
N VAL A 94 -17.06 14.80 8.25
CA VAL A 94 -17.97 15.75 7.59
C VAL A 94 -18.24 15.30 6.15
N LEU A 95 -17.21 14.89 5.44
CA LEU A 95 -17.29 14.40 4.07
C LEU A 95 -18.14 13.13 3.98
N ALA A 96 -17.92 12.17 4.87
CA ALA A 96 -18.70 10.93 4.95
C ALA A 96 -20.18 11.20 5.20
N GLN A 97 -20.50 12.14 6.09
CA GLN A 97 -21.89 12.55 6.34
C GLN A 97 -22.53 13.20 5.11
N LEU A 98 -21.80 14.03 4.38
CA LEU A 98 -22.29 14.64 3.15
C LEU A 98 -22.62 13.58 2.11
N VAL A 99 -21.72 12.63 1.88
CA VAL A 99 -21.90 11.52 0.94
C VAL A 99 -23.09 10.65 1.35
N THR A 100 -23.21 10.30 2.63
CA THR A 100 -24.32 9.47 3.13
C THR A 100 -25.68 10.16 2.90
N ARG A 101 -25.81 11.43 3.28
CA ARG A 101 -27.05 12.20 3.06
C ARG A 101 -27.45 12.29 1.59
N PHE A 102 -26.45 12.43 0.73
CA PHE A 102 -26.67 12.48 -0.71
C PHE A 102 -27.18 11.14 -1.25
N ILE A 103 -26.53 10.02 -0.88
CA ILE A 103 -26.98 8.68 -1.27
C ILE A 103 -28.40 8.42 -0.80
N ASP A 104 -28.75 8.82 0.44
CA ASP A 104 -30.10 8.67 0.98
C ASP A 104 -31.14 9.53 0.22
N SER A 105 -30.73 10.72 -0.22
CA SER A 105 -31.56 11.59 -1.05
C SER A 105 -31.80 10.99 -2.45
N LEU A 106 -30.80 10.39 -3.07
CA LEU A 106 -30.91 9.74 -4.37
C LEU A 106 -31.78 8.48 -4.30
N ALA A 107 -31.59 7.66 -3.27
CA ALA A 107 -32.38 6.44 -3.06
C ALA A 107 -33.88 6.73 -2.90
N GLY A 108 -34.24 7.93 -2.37
CA GLY A 108 -35.64 8.37 -2.23
C GLY A 108 -36.26 8.96 -3.51
N ASN A 109 -35.46 9.68 -4.31
CA ASN A 109 -36.01 10.53 -5.38
C ASN A 109 -35.56 10.13 -6.81
N HIS A 110 -34.45 9.41 -6.96
CA HIS A 110 -33.82 9.13 -8.25
C HIS A 110 -33.20 7.71 -8.28
N SER A 111 -34.05 6.70 -8.10
CA SER A 111 -33.62 5.28 -8.07
C SER A 111 -32.94 4.77 -9.38
N THR A 112 -32.97 5.57 -10.44
CA THR A 112 -32.36 5.25 -11.73
C THR A 112 -30.88 5.68 -11.84
N VAL A 113 -30.36 6.45 -10.88
CA VAL A 113 -29.00 7.03 -10.91
C VAL A 113 -27.98 6.16 -10.20
N LEU A 114 -28.39 5.55 -9.10
CA LEU A 114 -27.60 4.57 -8.34
C LEU A 114 -28.41 3.30 -8.18
N THR A 115 -27.82 2.17 -8.50
CA THR A 115 -28.43 0.89 -8.14
C THR A 115 -28.41 0.73 -6.62
N PRO A 116 -29.30 -0.09 -6.03
CA PRO A 116 -29.27 -0.39 -4.59
C PRO A 116 -27.89 -0.94 -4.14
N LEU A 117 -27.22 -1.67 -5.00
CA LEU A 117 -25.89 -2.22 -4.76
C LEU A 117 -24.81 -1.13 -4.66
N GLU A 118 -24.77 -0.22 -5.65
CA GLU A 118 -23.85 0.93 -5.61
C GLU A 118 -24.10 1.81 -4.39
N ALA A 119 -25.35 2.09 -4.06
CA ALA A 119 -25.71 2.85 -2.87
C ALA A 119 -25.20 2.17 -1.58
N THR A 120 -25.32 0.85 -1.49
CA THR A 120 -24.81 0.07 -0.36
C THR A 120 -23.29 0.13 -0.26
N TYR A 121 -22.60 -0.07 -1.39
CA TYR A 121 -21.15 0.01 -1.47
C TYR A 121 -20.61 1.40 -1.08
N TYR A 122 -21.21 2.47 -1.61
CA TYR A 122 -20.76 3.82 -1.29
C TYR A 122 -21.08 4.23 0.16
N ARG A 123 -22.17 3.71 0.76
CA ARG A 123 -22.39 3.86 2.21
C ARG A 123 -21.31 3.16 3.03
N ALA A 124 -20.84 2.00 2.58
CA ALA A 124 -19.75 1.29 3.24
C ALA A 124 -18.44 2.10 3.19
N VAL A 125 -18.09 2.67 2.02
CA VAL A 125 -16.93 3.56 1.87
C VAL A 125 -17.07 4.80 2.79
N ALA A 126 -18.24 5.45 2.81
CA ALA A 126 -18.48 6.60 3.69
C ALA A 126 -18.36 6.21 5.17
N ALA A 127 -18.82 5.02 5.57
CA ALA A 127 -18.69 4.52 6.93
C ALA A 127 -17.22 4.37 7.36
N LEU A 128 -16.33 3.89 6.48
CA LEU A 128 -14.89 3.86 6.75
C LEU A 128 -14.34 5.26 7.05
N TYR A 129 -14.69 6.25 6.23
CA TYR A 129 -14.23 7.64 6.43
C TYR A 129 -14.81 8.29 7.68
N SER A 130 -15.94 7.81 8.19
CA SER A 130 -16.49 8.26 9.48
C SER A 130 -15.87 7.55 10.69
N GLY A 131 -15.11 6.46 10.48
CA GLY A 131 -14.57 5.58 11.51
C GLY A 131 -15.56 4.54 12.02
N ASP A 132 -16.71 4.35 11.34
CA ASP A 132 -17.70 3.33 11.67
C ASP A 132 -17.39 2.02 10.92
N THR A 133 -16.33 1.34 11.37
CA THR A 133 -15.86 0.10 10.75
C THR A 133 -16.91 -1.02 10.82
N ALA A 134 -17.72 -1.05 11.89
CA ALA A 134 -18.77 -2.06 12.04
C ALA A 134 -19.83 -1.92 10.94
N ARG A 135 -20.32 -0.71 10.72
CA ARG A 135 -21.27 -0.40 9.64
C ARG A 135 -20.68 -0.61 8.25
N ALA A 136 -19.41 -0.23 8.06
CA ALA A 136 -18.71 -0.48 6.81
C ALA A 136 -18.67 -1.98 6.49
N ARG A 137 -18.32 -2.80 7.47
CA ARG A 137 -18.30 -4.26 7.32
C ARG A 137 -19.66 -4.85 6.98
N GLU A 138 -20.71 -4.42 7.67
CA GLU A 138 -22.09 -4.84 7.38
C GLU A 138 -22.49 -4.52 5.93
N CYS A 139 -22.27 -3.28 5.49
CA CYS A 139 -22.59 -2.85 4.13
C CYS A 139 -21.76 -3.56 3.06
N PHE A 140 -20.45 -3.76 3.26
CA PHE A 140 -19.63 -4.53 2.30
C PHE A 140 -20.06 -6.00 2.24
N THR A 141 -20.44 -6.61 3.37
CA THR A 141 -20.97 -7.98 3.40
C THR A 141 -22.25 -8.08 2.59
N THR A 142 -23.19 -7.15 2.80
CA THR A 142 -24.42 -7.07 2.00
C THR A 142 -24.12 -6.90 0.50
N ALA A 143 -23.12 -6.11 0.13
CA ALA A 143 -22.71 -5.95 -1.26
C ALA A 143 -22.17 -7.25 -1.85
N CYS A 144 -21.42 -8.04 -1.07
CA CYS A 144 -20.93 -9.35 -1.50
C CYS A 144 -22.05 -10.39 -1.74
N GLU A 145 -23.16 -10.29 -1.02
CA GLU A 145 -24.31 -11.20 -1.12
C GLU A 145 -25.28 -10.85 -2.25
N SER A 146 -25.06 -9.75 -2.98
CA SER A 146 -25.91 -9.33 -4.10
C SER A 146 -25.94 -10.35 -5.26
N GLU A 147 -26.94 -10.28 -6.12
CA GLU A 147 -27.01 -11.09 -7.34
C GLU A 147 -25.81 -10.81 -8.28
N GLU A 148 -25.42 -11.81 -9.06
CA GLU A 148 -24.30 -11.68 -9.99
C GLU A 148 -24.74 -10.93 -11.25
N SER A 149 -23.93 -9.92 -11.62
CA SER A 149 -24.00 -9.20 -12.90
C SER A 149 -22.61 -8.60 -13.17
N ASP A 150 -22.34 -8.20 -14.40
CA ASP A 150 -21.05 -7.60 -14.75
C ASP A 150 -20.77 -6.33 -13.93
N GLU A 151 -21.77 -5.50 -13.66
CA GLU A 151 -21.67 -4.31 -12.82
C GLU A 151 -21.46 -4.67 -11.33
N ALA A 152 -22.13 -5.72 -10.86
CA ALA A 152 -21.99 -6.21 -9.50
C ALA A 152 -20.63 -6.84 -9.24
N ASN A 153 -19.98 -7.43 -10.24
CA ASN A 153 -18.72 -8.13 -10.09
C ASN A 153 -17.58 -7.19 -9.65
N ASP A 154 -17.49 -5.97 -10.18
CA ASP A 154 -16.51 -4.98 -9.74
C ASP A 154 -16.72 -4.57 -8.27
N ILE A 155 -17.97 -4.32 -7.89
CA ILE A 155 -18.32 -3.97 -6.51
C ILE A 155 -18.06 -5.13 -5.55
N LYS A 156 -18.39 -6.37 -5.95
CA LYS A 156 -18.09 -7.57 -5.16
C LYS A 156 -16.59 -7.75 -4.97
N TYR A 157 -15.81 -7.64 -6.06
CA TYR A 157 -14.36 -7.70 -5.99
C TYR A 157 -13.82 -6.73 -4.94
N LYS A 158 -14.14 -5.44 -5.08
CA LYS A 158 -13.70 -4.38 -4.17
C LYS A 158 -14.15 -4.63 -2.73
N SER A 159 -15.40 -5.06 -2.55
CA SER A 159 -15.97 -5.33 -1.22
C SER A 159 -15.24 -6.49 -0.52
N PHE A 160 -14.96 -7.59 -1.23
CA PHE A 160 -14.19 -8.71 -0.69
C PHE A 160 -12.75 -8.31 -0.36
N VAL A 161 -12.09 -7.51 -1.20
CA VAL A 161 -10.74 -6.99 -0.93
C VAL A 161 -10.71 -6.15 0.34
N ILE A 162 -11.66 -5.21 0.49
CA ILE A 162 -11.73 -4.34 1.68
C ILE A 162 -12.03 -5.17 2.94
N LEU A 163 -12.98 -6.09 2.89
CA LEU A 163 -13.29 -6.98 4.01
C LEU A 163 -12.09 -7.84 4.41
N GLY A 164 -11.35 -8.34 3.42
CA GLY A 164 -10.11 -9.10 3.64
C GLY A 164 -9.06 -8.24 4.33
N HIS A 165 -8.89 -6.99 3.91
CA HIS A 165 -7.97 -6.07 4.53
C HIS A 165 -8.37 -5.72 5.97
N LEU A 166 -9.63 -5.43 6.23
CA LEU A 166 -10.14 -5.21 7.59
C LEU A 166 -9.91 -6.43 8.50
N SER A 167 -10.02 -7.64 7.96
CA SER A 167 -9.73 -8.87 8.71
C SER A 167 -8.23 -9.05 8.97
N HIS A 168 -7.36 -8.63 8.04
CA HIS A 168 -5.91 -8.60 8.22
C HIS A 168 -5.50 -7.69 9.38
N GLU A 169 -6.07 -6.48 9.44
CA GLU A 169 -5.81 -5.52 10.53
C GLU A 169 -6.25 -6.06 11.91
N GLU A 170 -7.31 -6.84 11.95
CA GLU A 170 -7.76 -7.55 13.14
C GLU A 170 -6.92 -8.80 13.46
N ARG A 171 -5.90 -9.09 12.64
CA ARG A 171 -5.06 -10.30 12.70
C ARG A 171 -5.82 -11.61 12.48
N ASP A 172 -7.01 -11.56 11.91
CA ASP A 172 -7.72 -12.74 11.43
C ASP A 172 -7.27 -13.08 9.99
N TYR A 173 -6.00 -13.51 9.89
CA TYR A 173 -5.35 -13.76 8.61
C TYR A 173 -6.01 -14.93 7.84
N ALA A 174 -6.58 -15.89 8.55
CA ALA A 174 -7.30 -17.01 7.92
C ALA A 174 -8.54 -16.48 7.20
N ARG A 175 -9.33 -15.66 7.86
CA ARG A 175 -10.51 -15.03 7.26
C ARG A 175 -10.14 -14.07 6.14
N ALA A 176 -9.08 -13.29 6.32
CA ALA A 176 -8.56 -12.40 5.29
C ALA A 176 -8.20 -13.17 4.01
N LYS A 177 -7.51 -14.31 4.14
CA LYS A 177 -7.16 -15.19 3.01
C LYS A 177 -8.39 -15.73 2.27
N GLU A 178 -9.41 -16.19 3.00
CA GLU A 178 -10.67 -16.62 2.40
C GLU A 178 -11.37 -15.52 1.60
N LEU A 179 -11.40 -14.29 2.15
CA LEU A 179 -12.03 -13.14 1.49
C LEU A 179 -11.28 -12.73 0.22
N HIS A 180 -9.95 -12.75 0.24
CA HIS A 180 -9.15 -12.50 -0.97
C HIS A 180 -9.32 -13.63 -1.99
N ASP A 181 -9.49 -14.88 -1.58
CA ASP A 181 -9.81 -15.98 -2.46
C ASP A 181 -11.18 -15.79 -3.13
N GLN A 182 -12.18 -15.33 -2.38
CA GLN A 182 -13.48 -15.00 -2.94
C GLN A 182 -13.41 -13.82 -3.91
N SER A 183 -12.60 -12.80 -3.64
CA SER A 183 -12.43 -11.64 -4.54
C SER A 183 -11.94 -12.04 -5.93
N MET A 184 -11.05 -13.02 -6.02
CA MET A 184 -10.50 -13.48 -7.30
C MET A 184 -11.57 -14.04 -8.26
N ARG A 185 -12.71 -14.55 -7.76
CA ARG A 185 -13.82 -15.02 -8.61
C ARG A 185 -14.45 -13.89 -9.42
N TYR A 186 -14.29 -12.65 -8.98
CA TYR A 186 -14.87 -11.44 -9.57
C TYR A 186 -13.84 -10.56 -10.25
N SER A 187 -12.55 -10.94 -10.25
CA SER A 187 -11.51 -10.18 -10.92
C SER A 187 -11.61 -10.35 -12.44
N GLN A 188 -11.61 -9.22 -13.16
CA GLN A 188 -11.79 -9.21 -14.63
C GLN A 188 -10.49 -8.90 -15.39
N ALA A 189 -9.39 -8.64 -14.70
CA ALA A 189 -8.11 -8.29 -15.31
C ALA A 189 -6.94 -8.95 -14.60
N ALA A 190 -5.88 -9.29 -15.33
CA ALA A 190 -4.71 -9.97 -14.79
C ALA A 190 -4.07 -9.21 -13.63
N ASN A 191 -3.86 -7.89 -13.75
CA ASN A 191 -3.30 -7.06 -12.67
C ASN A 191 -4.21 -7.03 -11.42
N VAL A 192 -5.52 -7.10 -11.59
CA VAL A 192 -6.49 -7.15 -10.48
C VAL A 192 -6.40 -8.50 -9.75
N THR A 193 -6.29 -9.59 -10.51
CA THR A 193 -6.03 -10.93 -9.94
C THR A 193 -4.69 -10.98 -9.21
N ALA A 194 -3.64 -10.39 -9.80
CA ALA A 194 -2.32 -10.32 -9.19
C ALA A 194 -2.34 -9.60 -7.82
N GLN A 195 -3.08 -8.50 -7.70
CA GLN A 195 -3.26 -7.79 -6.43
C GLN A 195 -3.94 -8.66 -5.38
N ALA A 196 -5.00 -9.38 -5.74
CA ALA A 196 -5.70 -10.28 -4.83
C ALA A 196 -4.80 -11.44 -4.36
N LEU A 197 -4.01 -12.02 -5.28
CA LEU A 197 -3.00 -13.04 -4.97
C LEU A 197 -1.93 -12.50 -4.02
N ALA A 198 -1.41 -11.28 -4.26
CA ALA A 198 -0.43 -10.65 -3.39
C ALA A 198 -0.98 -10.44 -1.97
N LEU A 199 -2.22 -9.99 -1.82
CA LEU A 199 -2.89 -9.85 -0.53
C LEU A 199 -3.10 -11.20 0.17
N LYS A 200 -3.50 -12.23 -0.58
CA LYS A 200 -3.62 -13.59 -0.05
C LYS A 200 -2.26 -14.13 0.41
N ALA A 201 -1.19 -13.86 -0.36
CA ALA A 201 0.18 -14.23 -0.03
C ALA A 201 0.68 -13.56 1.26
N LEU A 202 0.37 -12.28 1.47
CA LEU A 202 0.69 -11.57 2.72
C LEU A 202 0.03 -12.22 3.93
N ASN A 203 -1.21 -12.68 3.80
CA ASN A 203 -1.89 -13.40 4.88
C ASN A 203 -1.28 -14.78 5.15
N ALA A 204 -0.90 -15.52 4.10
CA ALA A 204 -0.19 -16.79 4.25
C ALA A 204 1.18 -16.55 4.93
N TYR A 205 1.89 -15.50 4.54
CA TYR A 205 3.15 -15.10 5.18
C TYR A 205 2.97 -14.78 6.67
N ALA A 206 1.92 -14.04 7.04
CA ALA A 206 1.58 -13.72 8.44
C ALA A 206 1.23 -14.98 9.25
N LEU A 207 0.59 -15.97 8.62
CA LEU A 207 0.31 -17.30 9.20
C LEU A 207 1.56 -18.20 9.29
N GLN A 208 2.73 -17.73 8.88
CA GLN A 208 4.00 -18.47 8.81
C GLN A 208 4.01 -19.61 7.78
N ASP A 209 3.03 -19.67 6.88
CA ASP A 209 3.01 -20.60 5.75
C ASP A 209 3.86 -20.04 4.61
N ARG A 210 5.19 -20.25 4.75
CA ARG A 210 6.19 -19.73 3.80
C ARG A 210 6.09 -20.37 2.43
N ASP A 211 5.62 -21.61 2.35
CA ASP A 211 5.50 -22.34 1.09
C ASP A 211 4.34 -21.80 0.27
N GLU A 212 3.18 -21.67 0.89
CA GLU A 212 2.00 -21.07 0.26
C GLU A 212 2.27 -19.59 -0.11
N ALA A 213 2.86 -18.82 0.81
CA ALA A 213 3.16 -17.42 0.56
C ALA A 213 4.05 -17.23 -0.68
N LEU A 214 5.14 -18.01 -0.78
CA LEU A 214 6.03 -17.94 -1.93
C LEU A 214 5.31 -18.29 -3.23
N HIS A 215 4.56 -19.38 -3.24
CA HIS A 215 3.81 -19.80 -4.43
C HIS A 215 2.85 -18.69 -4.92
N LEU A 216 2.07 -18.11 -4.00
CA LEU A 216 1.12 -17.05 -4.32
C LEU A 216 1.81 -15.75 -4.78
N PHE A 217 2.94 -15.37 -4.18
CA PHE A 217 3.70 -14.20 -4.64
C PHE A 217 4.28 -14.42 -6.03
N GLU A 218 4.83 -15.60 -6.33
CA GLU A 218 5.36 -15.92 -7.67
C GLU A 218 4.24 -15.93 -8.72
N GLU A 219 3.06 -16.46 -8.38
CA GLU A 219 1.89 -16.44 -9.24
C GLU A 219 1.43 -14.98 -9.49
N ALA A 220 1.41 -14.14 -8.45
CA ALA A 220 1.08 -12.72 -8.60
C ALA A 220 2.09 -12.00 -9.50
N LEU A 221 3.40 -12.23 -9.30
CA LEU A 221 4.47 -11.62 -10.10
C LEU A 221 4.39 -12.01 -11.58
N ALA A 222 3.96 -13.23 -11.87
CA ALA A 222 3.77 -13.70 -13.24
C ALA A 222 2.60 -13.01 -13.98
N LEU A 223 1.63 -12.48 -13.22
CA LEU A 223 0.45 -11.79 -13.77
C LEU A 223 0.61 -10.28 -13.85
N PHE A 224 1.51 -9.67 -13.06
CA PHE A 224 1.71 -8.23 -13.10
C PHE A 224 2.32 -7.78 -14.44
N ASP A 225 1.63 -6.87 -15.12
CA ASP A 225 2.09 -6.23 -16.35
C ASP A 225 1.93 -4.70 -16.23
N PRO A 226 3.03 -3.93 -16.16
CA PRO A 226 2.99 -2.48 -16.05
C PRO A 226 2.40 -1.77 -17.28
N ASN A 227 2.25 -2.47 -18.40
CA ASN A 227 1.68 -1.92 -19.63
C ASN A 227 0.15 -2.13 -19.72
N GLN A 228 -0.41 -2.93 -18.81
CA GLN A 228 -1.84 -3.21 -18.77
C GLN A 228 -2.57 -2.33 -17.74
N PRO A 229 -3.89 -2.10 -17.91
CA PRO A 229 -4.70 -1.38 -16.93
C PRO A 229 -4.63 -2.01 -15.52
N PHE A 230 -4.89 -1.18 -14.52
CA PHE A 230 -4.94 -1.58 -13.10
C PHE A 230 -3.61 -2.10 -12.54
N PHE A 231 -2.48 -1.86 -13.20
CA PHE A 231 -1.17 -2.13 -12.60
C PHE A 231 -1.01 -1.30 -11.33
N ASN A 232 -0.60 -1.95 -10.25
CA ASN A 232 -0.30 -1.29 -8.98
C ASN A 232 1.13 -1.62 -8.57
N SER A 233 2.01 -0.64 -8.65
CA SER A 233 3.43 -0.78 -8.35
C SER A 233 3.69 -1.17 -6.88
N TYR A 234 2.85 -0.75 -5.94
CA TYR A 234 2.96 -1.11 -4.53
C TYR A 234 2.85 -2.63 -4.32
N PHE A 235 1.80 -3.26 -4.86
CA PHE A 235 1.64 -4.72 -4.73
C PHE A 235 2.71 -5.51 -5.49
N TYR A 236 3.13 -5.01 -6.65
CA TYR A 236 4.22 -5.62 -7.41
C TYR A 236 5.53 -5.64 -6.61
N ARG A 237 5.93 -4.50 -6.05
CA ARG A 237 7.15 -4.38 -5.25
C ARG A 237 7.09 -5.20 -3.97
N ASN A 238 5.97 -5.11 -3.23
CA ASN A 238 5.79 -5.92 -2.03
C ASN A 238 5.92 -7.41 -2.34
N SER A 239 5.35 -7.88 -3.45
CA SER A 239 5.52 -9.27 -3.88
C SER A 239 7.00 -9.63 -4.08
N LEU A 240 7.79 -8.75 -4.71
CA LEU A 240 9.24 -8.96 -4.87
C LEU A 240 9.98 -8.98 -3.54
N LEU A 241 9.70 -8.03 -2.64
CA LEU A 241 10.34 -7.94 -1.32
C LEU A 241 10.05 -9.19 -0.48
N PHE A 242 8.79 -9.60 -0.40
CA PHE A 242 8.41 -10.78 0.38
C PHE A 242 8.91 -12.10 -0.24
N CYS A 243 8.90 -12.24 -1.58
CA CYS A 243 9.58 -13.35 -2.25
C CYS A 243 11.07 -13.40 -1.86
N GLY A 244 11.76 -12.28 -1.95
CA GLY A 244 13.16 -12.16 -1.55
C GLY A 244 13.39 -12.60 -0.11
N ALA A 245 12.51 -12.18 0.82
CA ALA A 245 12.58 -12.56 2.22
C ALA A 245 12.37 -14.08 2.43
N VAL A 246 11.38 -14.69 1.76
CA VAL A 246 11.14 -16.14 1.85
C VAL A 246 12.31 -16.93 1.27
N TYR A 247 12.85 -16.53 0.12
CA TYR A 247 14.05 -17.17 -0.45
C TYR A 247 15.26 -17.03 0.48
N PHE A 248 15.44 -15.85 1.10
CA PHE A 248 16.51 -15.65 2.09
C PHE A 248 16.38 -16.58 3.29
N ASP A 249 15.18 -16.74 3.85
CA ASP A 249 14.90 -17.63 4.98
C ASP A 249 15.20 -19.10 4.62
N ARG A 250 14.94 -19.49 3.38
CA ARG A 250 15.27 -20.81 2.82
C ARG A 250 16.74 -20.99 2.45
N ARG A 251 17.57 -19.95 2.59
CA ARG A 251 18.95 -19.88 2.15
C ARG A 251 19.15 -20.04 0.64
N ASP A 252 18.10 -19.79 -0.13
CA ASP A 252 18.20 -19.68 -1.59
C ASP A 252 18.62 -18.25 -1.95
N TYR A 253 19.89 -17.98 -1.68
CA TYR A 253 20.44 -16.63 -1.85
C TYR A 253 20.49 -16.16 -3.30
N ALA A 254 20.49 -17.09 -4.27
CA ALA A 254 20.50 -16.72 -5.68
C ALA A 254 19.17 -16.08 -6.09
N HIS A 255 18.05 -16.71 -5.80
CA HIS A 255 16.73 -16.15 -6.08
C HIS A 255 16.43 -14.92 -5.20
N ALA A 256 16.86 -14.93 -3.93
CA ALA A 256 16.70 -13.75 -3.06
C ALA A 256 17.46 -12.54 -3.64
N GLU A 257 18.72 -12.71 -4.08
CA GLU A 257 19.52 -11.65 -4.71
C GLU A 257 18.84 -11.08 -5.97
N GLU A 258 18.29 -11.97 -6.83
CA GLU A 258 17.56 -11.58 -8.02
C GLU A 258 16.34 -10.71 -7.69
N ARG A 259 15.49 -11.13 -6.74
CA ARG A 259 14.28 -10.38 -6.36
C ARG A 259 14.62 -9.00 -5.81
N TYR A 260 15.59 -8.88 -4.90
CA TYR A 260 15.97 -7.57 -4.37
C TYR A 260 16.65 -6.66 -5.41
N LYS A 261 17.41 -7.20 -6.35
CA LYS A 261 17.94 -6.41 -7.48
C LYS A 261 16.81 -5.87 -8.35
N THR A 262 15.79 -6.69 -8.64
CA THR A 262 14.59 -6.24 -9.37
C THR A 262 13.85 -5.13 -8.63
N VAL A 263 13.80 -5.19 -7.30
CA VAL A 263 13.24 -4.06 -6.50
C VAL A 263 14.03 -2.79 -6.76
N LEU A 264 15.37 -2.82 -6.67
CA LEU A 264 16.23 -1.64 -6.87
C LEU A 264 16.09 -1.00 -8.27
N GLU A 265 15.74 -1.79 -9.29
CA GLU A 265 15.49 -1.29 -10.64
C GLU A 265 14.14 -0.58 -10.78
N ASN A 266 13.21 -0.83 -9.84
CA ASN A 266 11.82 -0.38 -9.93
C ASN A 266 11.40 0.62 -8.84
N VAL A 267 12.32 1.09 -8.00
CA VAL A 267 12.03 1.99 -6.89
C VAL A 267 12.86 3.27 -6.94
N ASP A 268 12.33 4.34 -6.34
CA ASP A 268 13.10 5.56 -6.12
C ASP A 268 14.25 5.28 -5.14
N GLN A 269 15.43 5.83 -5.44
CA GLN A 269 16.63 5.65 -4.60
C GLN A 269 16.48 6.22 -3.19
N ASN A 270 15.53 7.11 -2.94
CA ASN A 270 15.25 7.68 -1.63
C ASN A 270 14.09 6.98 -0.90
N SER A 271 13.51 5.93 -1.49
CA SER A 271 12.39 5.21 -0.88
C SER A 271 12.85 4.25 0.22
N TYR A 272 11.94 3.90 1.13
CA TYR A 272 12.19 2.88 2.14
C TYR A 272 12.43 1.50 1.50
N ASP A 273 11.70 1.17 0.42
CA ASP A 273 11.87 -0.09 -0.32
C ASP A 273 13.30 -0.24 -0.86
N HIS A 274 13.93 0.87 -1.31
CA HIS A 274 15.33 0.87 -1.76
C HIS A 274 16.29 0.58 -0.60
N PHE A 275 16.07 1.20 0.55
CA PHE A 275 16.84 0.92 1.76
C PHE A 275 16.69 -0.54 2.18
N ASP A 276 15.46 -1.07 2.22
CA ASP A 276 15.17 -2.44 2.62
C ASP A 276 15.83 -3.45 1.69
N ALA A 277 15.71 -3.25 0.38
CA ALA A 277 16.36 -4.10 -0.61
C ALA A 277 17.89 -4.11 -0.49
N LEU A 278 18.53 -2.94 -0.31
CA LEU A 278 19.99 -2.87 -0.07
C LEU A 278 20.40 -3.57 1.23
N SER A 279 19.62 -3.39 2.30
CA SER A 279 19.90 -4.01 3.59
C SER A 279 19.85 -5.54 3.50
N HIS A 280 18.86 -6.08 2.81
CA HIS A 280 18.75 -7.51 2.57
C HIS A 280 19.85 -8.04 1.64
N LEU A 281 20.18 -7.33 0.55
CA LEU A 281 21.28 -7.70 -0.33
C LEU A 281 22.62 -7.76 0.42
N GLY A 282 22.89 -6.78 1.27
CA GLY A 282 24.09 -6.81 2.08
C GLY A 282 24.16 -8.02 3.03
N ARG A 283 23.03 -8.42 3.61
CA ARG A 283 22.92 -9.64 4.43
C ARG A 283 23.12 -10.92 3.62
N ILE A 284 22.61 -10.95 2.38
CA ILE A 284 22.87 -12.05 1.43
C ILE A 284 24.35 -12.15 1.13
N TYR A 285 25.01 -11.04 0.78
CA TYR A 285 26.45 -11.03 0.50
C TYR A 285 27.28 -11.46 1.72
N TYR A 286 26.87 -11.03 2.91
CA TYR A 286 27.49 -11.52 4.15
C TYR A 286 27.37 -13.04 4.29
N ALA A 287 26.17 -13.59 4.06
CA ALA A 287 25.92 -15.04 4.15
C ALA A 287 26.72 -15.85 3.13
N LEU A 288 26.96 -15.27 1.94
CA LEU A 288 27.78 -15.85 0.87
C LEU A 288 29.30 -15.69 1.09
N GLY A 289 29.71 -15.02 2.16
CA GLY A 289 31.13 -14.73 2.42
C GLY A 289 31.73 -13.61 1.55
N ARG A 290 30.89 -12.86 0.83
CA ARG A 290 31.25 -11.70 0.00
C ARG A 290 31.32 -10.44 0.87
N TRP A 291 32.21 -10.42 1.85
CA TRP A 291 32.20 -9.45 2.96
C TRP A 291 32.49 -8.01 2.52
N ASP A 292 33.25 -7.79 1.46
CA ASP A 292 33.54 -6.47 0.89
C ASP A 292 32.26 -5.88 0.28
N GLU A 293 31.55 -6.67 -0.51
CA GLU A 293 30.27 -6.27 -1.11
C GLU A 293 29.20 -6.08 -0.05
N ALA A 294 29.16 -6.93 0.99
CA ALA A 294 28.26 -6.78 2.12
C ALA A 294 28.44 -5.44 2.82
N ALA A 295 29.68 -5.09 3.19
CA ALA A 295 29.97 -3.83 3.86
C ALA A 295 29.56 -2.64 2.99
N THR A 296 30.01 -2.61 1.73
CA THR A 296 29.72 -1.50 0.80
C THR A 296 28.22 -1.33 0.56
N THR A 297 27.48 -2.43 0.33
CA THR A 297 26.03 -2.37 0.07
C THR A 297 25.26 -1.87 1.28
N LEU A 298 25.58 -2.35 2.48
CA LEU A 298 24.95 -1.92 3.73
C LEU A 298 25.28 -0.46 4.08
N GLU A 299 26.54 -0.03 3.84
CA GLU A 299 26.93 1.37 4.04
C GLU A 299 26.20 2.30 3.08
N ASN A 300 26.03 1.90 1.82
CA ASN A 300 25.21 2.64 0.85
C ASN A 300 23.77 2.77 1.35
N ALA A 301 23.17 1.70 1.88
CA ALA A 301 21.83 1.75 2.43
C ALA A 301 21.69 2.85 3.48
N VAL A 302 22.57 2.93 4.47
CA VAL A 302 22.48 3.92 5.57
C VAL A 302 22.97 5.32 5.20
N GLN A 303 23.78 5.47 4.14
CA GLN A 303 24.26 6.79 3.67
C GLN A 303 23.23 7.48 2.76
N MET A 304 22.60 6.73 1.89
CA MET A 304 21.61 7.27 0.94
C MET A 304 20.31 7.67 1.62
N HIS A 305 19.96 6.99 2.72
CA HIS A 305 18.68 7.21 3.39
C HIS A 305 18.87 8.00 4.68
N ARG A 306 18.30 9.21 4.69
CA ARG A 306 18.22 10.09 5.88
C ARG A 306 17.00 9.73 6.74
N PHE A 307 16.76 8.45 6.96
CA PHE A 307 15.69 8.02 7.85
C PHE A 307 16.04 8.35 9.30
N ASN A 308 15.00 8.63 10.08
CA ASN A 308 15.14 8.67 11.53
C ASN A 308 15.67 7.31 12.01
N GLU A 309 16.50 7.36 13.05
CA GLU A 309 17.03 6.16 13.68
C GLU A 309 15.88 5.27 14.16
N ASN A 310 15.83 4.05 13.66
CA ASN A 310 14.85 3.04 13.99
C ASN A 310 15.50 1.65 14.05
N GLU A 311 14.75 0.63 14.40
CA GLU A 311 15.26 -0.74 14.56
C GLU A 311 15.93 -1.28 13.28
N TYR A 312 15.40 -0.97 12.11
CA TYR A 312 15.95 -1.44 10.81
C TYR A 312 17.30 -0.81 10.50
N VAL A 313 17.45 0.48 10.77
CA VAL A 313 18.73 1.19 10.63
C VAL A 313 19.77 0.62 11.60
N VAL A 314 19.38 0.36 12.85
CA VAL A 314 20.26 -0.21 13.87
C VAL A 314 20.64 -1.66 13.52
N ASP A 315 19.72 -2.48 12.98
CA ASP A 315 20.05 -3.82 12.45
C ASP A 315 21.02 -3.74 11.29
N THR A 316 20.87 -2.76 10.40
CA THR A 316 21.80 -2.55 9.28
C THR A 316 23.20 -2.20 9.80
N TRP A 317 23.34 -1.31 10.80
CA TRP A 317 24.64 -1.04 11.46
C TRP A 317 25.26 -2.30 12.06
N PHE A 318 24.45 -3.18 12.65
CA PHE A 318 24.94 -4.45 13.19
C PHE A 318 25.54 -5.34 12.10
N TRP A 319 24.92 -5.42 10.94
CA TRP A 319 25.46 -6.21 9.83
C TRP A 319 26.67 -5.56 9.17
N ILE A 320 26.75 -4.22 9.13
CA ILE A 320 27.97 -3.50 8.69
C ILE A 320 29.13 -3.86 9.63
N ALA A 321 28.94 -3.74 10.93
CA ALA A 321 29.98 -4.06 11.91
C ALA A 321 30.48 -5.50 11.77
N ARG A 322 29.57 -6.48 11.59
CA ARG A 322 29.91 -7.87 11.35
C ARG A 322 30.71 -8.07 10.06
N SER A 323 30.35 -7.35 9.01
CA SER A 323 31.06 -7.40 7.73
C SER A 323 32.48 -6.89 7.88
N HIS A 324 32.71 -5.77 8.56
CA HIS A 324 34.04 -5.24 8.84
C HIS A 324 34.88 -6.16 9.74
N ILE A 325 34.28 -6.82 10.73
CA ILE A 325 34.99 -7.84 11.53
C ILE A 325 35.48 -8.97 10.63
N LYS A 326 34.64 -9.44 9.70
CA LYS A 326 35.05 -10.50 8.75
C LYS A 326 36.13 -10.06 7.78
N ARG A 327 36.17 -8.78 7.43
CA ARG A 327 37.24 -8.14 6.62
C ARG A 327 38.50 -7.86 7.38
N ASN A 328 38.57 -8.16 8.69
CA ASN A 328 39.64 -7.80 9.57
C ASN A 328 39.90 -6.28 9.65
N ASP A 329 38.81 -5.49 9.67
CA ASP A 329 38.83 -4.05 9.84
C ASP A 329 38.13 -3.67 11.17
N PRO A 330 38.84 -3.81 12.29
CA PRO A 330 38.27 -3.56 13.62
C PRO A 330 37.91 -2.08 13.86
N ALA A 331 38.62 -1.16 13.20
CA ALA A 331 38.36 0.28 13.40
C ALA A 331 36.97 0.70 12.88
N GLN A 332 36.63 0.27 11.66
CA GLN A 332 35.31 0.53 11.10
C GLN A 332 34.21 -0.22 11.87
N ALA A 333 34.44 -1.49 12.20
CA ALA A 333 33.52 -2.27 13.01
C ALA A 333 33.17 -1.58 14.33
N ARG A 334 34.20 -1.05 15.02
CA ARG A 334 34.04 -0.35 16.31
C ARG A 334 33.11 0.86 16.19
N GLY A 335 33.29 1.68 15.15
CA GLY A 335 32.45 2.87 14.94
C GLY A 335 30.96 2.55 14.85
N TYR A 336 30.59 1.48 14.15
CA TYR A 336 29.19 1.05 14.07
C TYR A 336 28.68 0.42 15.37
N LEU A 337 29.51 -0.36 16.06
CA LEU A 337 29.14 -0.95 17.37
C LEU A 337 28.95 0.14 18.45
N GLU A 338 29.73 1.21 18.42
CA GLU A 338 29.55 2.36 19.31
C GLU A 338 28.22 3.10 19.02
N LYS A 339 27.84 3.28 17.73
CA LYS A 339 26.54 3.83 17.36
C LYS A 339 25.39 2.98 17.92
N ILE A 340 25.44 1.65 17.76
CA ILE A 340 24.43 0.74 18.30
C ILE A 340 24.38 0.82 19.84
N ALA A 341 25.51 0.89 20.52
CA ALA A 341 25.58 0.99 21.98
C ALA A 341 24.97 2.30 22.50
N ALA A 342 25.17 3.41 21.77
CA ALA A 342 24.68 4.75 22.10
C ALA A 342 23.21 4.98 21.70
N SER A 343 22.64 4.18 20.80
CA SER A 343 21.27 4.31 20.30
C SER A 343 20.24 4.14 21.42
N ASP A 344 19.19 4.99 21.44
CA ASP A 344 18.04 4.86 22.31
C ASP A 344 16.96 3.92 21.77
N VAL A 345 17.14 3.43 20.53
CA VAL A 345 16.22 2.49 19.88
C VAL A 345 16.27 1.14 20.60
N HIS A 346 15.09 0.59 20.90
CA HIS A 346 14.99 -0.79 21.37
C HIS A 346 15.40 -1.75 20.25
N TYR A 347 16.50 -2.47 20.47
CA TYR A 347 17.05 -3.42 19.50
C TYR A 347 17.46 -4.71 20.20
N GLU A 348 16.89 -5.83 19.79
CA GLU A 348 17.04 -7.13 20.44
C GLU A 348 18.53 -7.58 20.53
N LYS A 349 19.31 -7.34 19.46
CA LYS A 349 20.73 -7.74 19.42
C LYS A 349 21.69 -6.70 20.01
N LYS A 350 21.21 -5.62 20.64
CA LYS A 350 22.05 -4.61 21.29
C LYS A 350 23.02 -5.20 22.32
N PRO A 351 22.63 -6.15 23.21
CA PRO A 351 23.56 -6.80 24.12
C PRO A 351 24.70 -7.52 23.40
N GLN A 352 24.41 -8.19 22.28
CA GLN A 352 25.42 -8.87 21.45
C GLN A 352 26.39 -7.86 20.83
N ALA A 353 25.89 -6.74 20.31
CA ALA A 353 26.73 -5.68 19.76
C ALA A 353 27.68 -5.08 20.80
N VAL A 354 27.20 -4.85 22.04
CA VAL A 354 28.03 -4.37 23.15
C VAL A 354 29.11 -5.39 23.53
N GLU A 355 28.81 -6.68 23.51
CA GLU A 355 29.79 -7.73 23.76
C GLU A 355 30.84 -7.76 22.64
N MET A 356 30.43 -7.62 21.38
CA MET A 356 31.34 -7.53 20.24
C MET A 356 32.26 -6.30 20.36
N LEU A 357 31.72 -5.14 20.77
CA LEU A 357 32.50 -3.91 20.99
C LEU A 357 33.65 -4.12 21.98
N ARG A 358 33.43 -4.90 23.03
CA ARG A 358 34.47 -5.22 24.04
C ARG A 358 35.58 -6.10 23.49
N LYS A 359 35.29 -6.88 22.44
CA LYS A 359 36.25 -7.83 21.83
C LYS A 359 36.99 -7.25 20.62
N VAL A 360 36.47 -6.18 20.04
CA VAL A 360 37.07 -5.46 18.93
C VAL A 360 38.09 -4.47 19.49
N VAL A 361 39.35 -4.86 19.45
CA VAL A 361 40.47 -4.07 19.95
C VAL A 361 41.22 -3.46 18.78
#